data_5e9cd38c5cc3772d74f44815074add1e
#
_entry.id   5e9cd38c5cc3772d74f44815074add1e
#
_cell.length_a   1.000
_cell.length_b   1.000
_cell.length_c   1.000
_cell.angle_alpha   90.00
_cell.angle_beta   90.00
_cell.angle_gamma   90.00
#
_symmetry.space_group_name_H-M   'P 1'
#
loop_
_entity.id
_entity.type
_entity.pdbx_description
1 polymer ?
#
loop_
_entity_poly.entity_id
_entity_poly.type
_entity_poly.pdbx_seq_one_letter_code
_entity_poly.pdbx_strand_id
1 'polypeptide(L)'
;VILTDDFTEDGIYEALRARRMYATEDKNLDLDYTVNGSMMGSIIDVPEKLNFEISFNDPDRTDSIAKVELVVNSGKVAYTWDSAADLAKGSVSVELAPEYTYYFVRVTEGDGDLAVTAPVWVGESLKLGISKAECGTSTPVTNEELTITTTFFNSEAKPATIKSITYAIGGETIGTDTTGYTLAASSTQDVEFKYTPTKARIMTVRITAVIEQDGKEYTFTKDVTLDVLDASKLVYIGIDASHYNEYVAGNYKDSMGNFGELAAAYSVRTVTLKTSEELIAACGNSKYKAIILTAPS
;
A
#
# COMPACT_ATOMS: atom_id res chain seq x y z
N VAL A 1 -0.45 -16.32 -9.72
CA VAL A 1 0.62 -17.31 -9.41
C VAL A 1 1.66 -16.65 -8.53
N ILE A 2 2.19 -17.40 -7.54
CA ILE A 2 3.25 -17.00 -6.63
C ILE A 2 4.43 -17.95 -6.84
N LEU A 3 5.63 -17.39 -7.02
CA LEU A 3 6.85 -18.18 -7.23
C LEU A 3 7.59 -18.35 -5.90
N THR A 4 7.66 -19.60 -5.41
CA THR A 4 8.37 -19.97 -4.18
C THR A 4 8.85 -21.40 -4.25
N ASP A 5 10.03 -21.65 -3.71
CA ASP A 5 10.56 -23.00 -3.51
C ASP A 5 10.14 -23.59 -2.14
N ASP A 6 9.59 -22.76 -1.26
CA ASP A 6 9.13 -23.13 0.06
C ASP A 6 7.60 -23.01 0.17
N PHE A 7 6.89 -24.14 0.15
CA PHE A 7 5.43 -24.24 0.25
C PHE A 7 4.90 -24.14 1.70
N THR A 8 5.64 -23.50 2.59
CA THR A 8 5.17 -23.14 3.92
C THR A 8 4.43 -21.79 3.90
N GLU A 9 3.68 -21.49 4.96
CA GLU A 9 3.04 -20.19 5.13
C GLU A 9 4.07 -19.05 5.09
N ASP A 10 5.21 -19.23 5.77
CA ASP A 10 6.29 -18.23 5.80
C ASP A 10 6.92 -18.03 4.40
N GLY A 11 7.14 -19.12 3.65
CA GLY A 11 7.68 -19.05 2.28
C GLY A 11 6.73 -18.33 1.32
N ILE A 12 5.41 -18.54 1.44
CA ILE A 12 4.40 -17.82 0.67
C ILE A 12 4.41 -16.32 1.03
N TYR A 13 4.46 -15.98 2.31
CA TYR A 13 4.55 -14.58 2.73
C TYR A 13 5.86 -13.90 2.30
N GLU A 14 6.97 -14.62 2.30
CA GLU A 14 8.25 -14.12 1.79
C GLU A 14 8.15 -13.81 0.29
N ALA A 15 7.62 -14.74 -0.51
CA ALA A 15 7.43 -14.54 -1.94
C ALA A 15 6.49 -13.35 -2.24
N LEU A 16 5.40 -13.19 -1.48
CA LEU A 16 4.49 -12.05 -1.58
C LEU A 16 5.21 -10.72 -1.26
N ARG A 17 5.98 -10.68 -0.17
CA ARG A 17 6.76 -9.48 0.21
C ARG A 17 7.83 -9.14 -0.83
N ALA A 18 8.44 -10.17 -1.41
CA ALA A 18 9.41 -10.03 -2.49
C ALA A 18 8.76 -9.78 -3.87
N ARG A 19 7.42 -9.78 -3.94
CA ARG A 19 6.65 -9.56 -5.18
C ARG A 19 6.98 -10.57 -6.28
N ARG A 20 7.38 -11.79 -5.93
CA ARG A 20 7.66 -12.88 -6.85
C ARG A 20 6.35 -13.49 -7.33
N MET A 21 5.68 -12.81 -8.25
CA MET A 21 4.35 -13.23 -8.71
C MET A 21 4.02 -12.70 -10.10
N TYR A 22 3.09 -13.39 -10.76
CA TYR A 22 2.45 -12.92 -11.98
C TYR A 22 0.96 -13.22 -11.96
N ALA A 23 0.20 -12.43 -12.71
CA ALA A 23 -1.21 -12.68 -12.99
C ALA A 23 -1.35 -13.32 -14.37
N THR A 24 -2.22 -14.29 -14.52
CA THR A 24 -2.54 -14.92 -15.79
C THR A 24 -4.03 -15.25 -15.87
N GLU A 25 -4.58 -15.21 -17.07
CA GLU A 25 -5.94 -15.68 -17.40
C GLU A 25 -5.92 -17.18 -17.69
N ASP A 26 -4.78 -17.71 -18.14
CA ASP A 26 -4.56 -19.16 -18.24
C ASP A 26 -4.13 -19.77 -16.89
N LYS A 27 -4.68 -20.97 -16.57
CA LYS A 27 -4.50 -21.64 -15.27
C LYS A 27 -3.16 -22.38 -15.12
N ASN A 28 -2.47 -22.69 -16.22
CA ASN A 28 -1.33 -23.58 -16.27
C ASN A 28 -0.12 -23.01 -17.04
N LEU A 29 -0.18 -21.75 -17.46
CA LEU A 29 0.98 -21.05 -18.02
C LEU A 29 2.06 -20.88 -16.95
N ASP A 30 3.24 -21.45 -17.18
CA ASP A 30 4.45 -21.17 -16.40
C ASP A 30 5.19 -19.99 -17.01
N LEU A 31 5.48 -18.99 -16.20
CA LEU A 31 6.17 -17.77 -16.64
C LEU A 31 7.22 -17.37 -15.61
N ASP A 32 8.48 -17.29 -16.04
CA ASP A 32 9.59 -16.76 -15.26
C ASP A 32 10.26 -15.61 -16.00
N TYR A 33 10.77 -14.66 -15.22
CA TYR A 33 11.36 -13.43 -15.74
C TYR A 33 12.46 -12.92 -14.81
N THR A 34 13.65 -12.73 -15.37
CA THR A 34 14.78 -12.18 -14.65
C THR A 34 15.43 -11.02 -15.40
N VAL A 35 16.07 -10.13 -14.65
CA VAL A 35 16.91 -9.04 -15.15
C VAL A 35 18.26 -9.11 -14.45
N ASN A 36 19.33 -9.33 -15.21
CA ASN A 36 20.68 -9.56 -14.66
C ASN A 36 20.68 -10.65 -13.57
N GLY A 37 19.88 -11.71 -13.74
CA GLY A 37 19.70 -12.80 -12.78
C GLY A 37 18.82 -12.48 -11.55
N SER A 38 18.29 -11.26 -11.45
CA SER A 38 17.33 -10.88 -10.40
C SER A 38 15.91 -11.18 -10.86
N MET A 39 15.15 -11.96 -10.06
CA MET A 39 13.77 -12.36 -10.37
C MET A 39 12.82 -11.16 -10.41
N MET A 40 11.67 -11.35 -11.08
CA MET A 40 10.53 -10.44 -11.00
C MET A 40 10.25 -10.03 -9.54
N GLY A 41 9.83 -8.78 -9.34
CA GLY A 41 9.62 -8.21 -8.01
C GLY A 41 10.85 -7.57 -7.38
N SER A 42 12.04 -7.77 -7.95
CA SER A 42 13.30 -7.22 -7.43
C SER A 42 13.44 -5.73 -7.71
N ILE A 43 14.24 -5.07 -6.87
CA ILE A 43 14.75 -3.72 -7.09
C ILE A 43 16.27 -3.86 -7.27
N ILE A 44 16.80 -3.42 -8.40
CA ILE A 44 18.22 -3.51 -8.73
C ILE A 44 18.81 -2.12 -8.92
N ASP A 45 20.08 -1.96 -8.56
CA ASP A 45 20.81 -0.72 -8.87
C ASP A 45 20.92 -0.53 -10.39
N VAL A 46 21.09 0.71 -10.84
CA VAL A 46 21.21 1.01 -12.27
C VAL A 46 22.51 0.40 -12.82
N PRO A 47 22.44 -0.67 -13.62
CA PRO A 47 23.62 -1.27 -14.22
C PRO A 47 24.00 -0.53 -15.53
N GLU A 48 25.13 -0.88 -16.11
CA GLU A 48 25.50 -0.39 -17.44
C GLU A 48 24.56 -0.94 -18.51
N LYS A 49 24.11 -2.19 -18.37
CA LYS A 49 23.22 -2.89 -19.27
C LYS A 49 22.25 -3.78 -18.51
N LEU A 50 21.06 -3.96 -19.06
CA LEU A 50 20.00 -4.84 -18.59
C LEU A 50 19.89 -6.06 -19.50
N ASN A 51 20.23 -7.24 -18.97
CA ASN A 51 20.02 -8.52 -19.65
C ASN A 51 18.71 -9.11 -19.18
N PHE A 52 17.74 -9.17 -20.07
CA PHE A 52 16.41 -9.76 -19.81
C PHE A 52 16.41 -11.22 -20.26
N GLU A 53 15.97 -12.11 -19.38
CA GLU A 53 15.75 -13.52 -19.66
C GLU A 53 14.31 -13.84 -19.26
N ILE A 54 13.54 -14.39 -20.19
CA ILE A 54 12.13 -14.70 -20.01
C ILE A 54 11.93 -16.13 -20.47
N SER A 55 11.42 -16.99 -19.61
CA SER A 55 11.01 -18.34 -19.96
C SER A 55 9.52 -18.49 -19.76
N PHE A 56 8.89 -19.24 -20.64
CA PHE A 56 7.46 -19.50 -20.62
C PHE A 56 7.17 -20.91 -21.16
N ASN A 57 6.18 -21.55 -20.58
CA ASN A 57 5.72 -22.85 -21.01
C ASN A 57 4.22 -22.98 -20.76
N ASP A 58 3.47 -23.18 -21.85
CA ASP A 58 2.08 -23.57 -21.77
C ASP A 58 2.00 -25.05 -22.15
N PRO A 59 1.52 -25.93 -21.23
CA PRO A 59 1.41 -27.36 -21.51
C PRO A 59 0.22 -27.71 -22.43
N ASP A 60 -0.68 -26.78 -22.67
CA ASP A 60 -1.88 -27.00 -23.50
C ASP A 60 -1.51 -26.97 -24.98
N ARG A 61 -1.74 -28.10 -25.67
CA ARG A 61 -1.36 -28.26 -27.09
C ARG A 61 -2.17 -27.41 -28.06
N THR A 62 -3.31 -26.91 -27.62
CA THR A 62 -4.25 -26.11 -28.40
C THR A 62 -4.00 -24.62 -28.24
N ASP A 63 -3.26 -24.25 -27.24
CA ASP A 63 -2.84 -22.89 -26.98
C ASP A 63 -1.36 -22.70 -27.28
N SER A 64 -0.99 -21.49 -27.65
CA SER A 64 0.38 -21.16 -28.01
C SER A 64 0.65 -19.70 -27.66
N ILE A 65 1.87 -19.43 -27.25
CA ILE A 65 2.28 -18.05 -27.03
C ILE A 65 2.33 -17.33 -28.38
N ALA A 66 1.50 -16.30 -28.52
CA ALA A 66 1.42 -15.48 -29.74
C ALA A 66 2.38 -14.30 -29.70
N LYS A 67 2.65 -13.76 -28.49
CA LYS A 67 3.49 -12.58 -28.33
C LYS A 67 4.03 -12.46 -26.92
N VAL A 68 5.28 -12.04 -26.78
CA VAL A 68 5.90 -11.61 -25.52
C VAL A 68 6.34 -10.18 -25.66
N GLU A 69 6.03 -9.32 -24.73
CA GLU A 69 6.36 -7.91 -24.74
C GLU A 69 7.06 -7.49 -23.45
N LEU A 70 8.11 -6.73 -23.57
CA LEU A 70 8.74 -6.03 -22.45
C LEU A 70 8.11 -4.64 -22.33
N VAL A 71 7.38 -4.42 -21.25
CA VAL A 71 6.60 -3.20 -21.01
C VAL A 71 7.32 -2.35 -19.94
N VAL A 72 7.34 -1.05 -20.17
CA VAL A 72 8.04 -0.07 -19.33
C VAL A 72 7.11 1.05 -18.88
N ASN A 73 7.67 2.08 -18.29
CA ASN A 73 6.95 3.23 -17.74
C ASN A 73 5.79 3.69 -18.64
N SER A 74 4.67 3.95 -18.01
CA SER A 74 3.40 4.39 -18.68
C SER A 74 2.82 3.40 -19.69
N GLY A 75 3.17 2.10 -19.59
CA GLY A 75 2.64 1.06 -20.47
C GLY A 75 3.25 1.05 -21.87
N LYS A 76 4.34 1.77 -22.08
CA LYS A 76 5.08 1.74 -23.36
C LYS A 76 5.74 0.38 -23.54
N VAL A 77 5.69 -0.18 -24.75
CA VAL A 77 6.43 -1.39 -25.12
C VAL A 77 7.85 -1.01 -25.52
N ALA A 78 8.84 -1.56 -24.83
CA ALA A 78 10.25 -1.37 -25.13
C ALA A 78 10.78 -2.40 -26.11
N TYR A 79 10.26 -3.63 -26.05
CA TYR A 79 10.66 -4.71 -26.95
C TYR A 79 9.50 -5.71 -27.15
N THR A 80 9.47 -6.35 -28.32
CA THR A 80 8.44 -7.35 -28.67
C THR A 80 9.09 -8.56 -29.33
N TRP A 81 8.68 -9.75 -28.93
CA TRP A 81 8.93 -11.03 -29.59
C TRP A 81 7.57 -11.55 -30.10
N ASP A 82 7.44 -11.65 -31.41
CA ASP A 82 6.24 -12.15 -32.11
C ASP A 82 6.59 -13.16 -33.23
N SER A 83 7.88 -13.48 -33.37
CA SER A 83 8.32 -14.51 -34.28
C SER A 83 7.97 -15.91 -33.73
N ALA A 84 7.16 -16.67 -34.45
CA ALA A 84 6.82 -18.04 -34.08
C ALA A 84 8.05 -18.94 -33.85
N ALA A 85 9.14 -18.68 -34.58
CA ALA A 85 10.38 -19.45 -34.44
C ALA A 85 11.13 -19.13 -33.12
N ASP A 86 11.01 -17.90 -32.60
CA ASP A 86 11.59 -17.52 -31.31
C ASP A 86 10.70 -18.00 -30.17
N LEU A 87 9.41 -17.82 -30.27
CA LEU A 87 8.43 -18.23 -29.26
C LEU A 87 8.39 -19.76 -29.09
N ALA A 88 8.58 -20.53 -30.15
CA ALA A 88 8.65 -21.99 -30.08
C ALA A 88 9.85 -22.53 -29.27
N LYS A 89 10.81 -21.68 -28.88
CA LYS A 89 11.95 -22.07 -28.03
C LYS A 89 11.57 -22.14 -26.54
N GLY A 90 10.40 -21.60 -26.16
CA GLY A 90 9.98 -21.50 -24.75
C GLY A 90 10.78 -20.49 -23.93
N SER A 91 11.69 -19.72 -24.59
CA SER A 91 12.44 -18.67 -23.92
C SER A 91 12.90 -17.61 -24.90
N VAL A 92 12.99 -16.38 -24.45
CA VAL A 92 13.49 -15.24 -25.19
C VAL A 92 14.39 -14.37 -24.31
N SER A 93 15.30 -13.64 -24.94
CA SER A 93 16.21 -12.72 -24.22
C SER A 93 16.52 -11.48 -25.03
N VAL A 94 16.86 -10.40 -24.33
CA VAL A 94 17.36 -9.17 -24.96
C VAL A 94 18.25 -8.40 -23.99
N GLU A 95 19.23 -7.67 -24.53
CA GLU A 95 20.05 -6.72 -23.79
C GLU A 95 19.64 -5.29 -24.18
N LEU A 96 19.31 -4.45 -23.18
CA LEU A 96 18.91 -3.06 -23.37
C LEU A 96 19.70 -2.12 -22.44
N ALA A 97 19.75 -0.84 -22.80
CA ALA A 97 20.22 0.20 -21.89
C ALA A 97 19.18 0.48 -20.79
N PRO A 98 19.58 0.90 -19.58
CA PRO A 98 18.68 1.20 -18.46
C PRO A 98 18.01 2.58 -18.62
N GLU A 99 17.06 2.70 -19.57
CA GLU A 99 16.38 3.96 -19.87
C GLU A 99 15.12 4.21 -19.03
N TYR A 100 14.59 3.17 -18.38
CA TYR A 100 13.32 3.24 -17.65
C TYR A 100 13.50 2.78 -16.19
N THR A 101 12.58 3.19 -15.34
CA THR A 101 12.63 2.90 -13.89
C THR A 101 12.01 1.57 -13.50
N TYR A 102 11.23 0.95 -14.38
CA TYR A 102 10.73 -0.41 -14.21
C TYR A 102 10.45 -1.08 -15.54
N TYR A 103 10.52 -2.40 -15.51
CA TYR A 103 10.28 -3.29 -16.63
C TYR A 103 9.44 -4.46 -16.16
N PHE A 104 8.45 -4.86 -16.94
CA PHE A 104 7.67 -6.07 -16.70
C PHE A 104 7.34 -6.77 -18.01
N VAL A 105 7.00 -8.05 -17.94
CA VAL A 105 6.66 -8.86 -19.10
C VAL A 105 5.15 -8.99 -19.22
N ARG A 106 4.66 -8.84 -20.42
CA ARG A 106 3.30 -9.19 -20.82
C ARG A 106 3.37 -10.26 -21.90
N VAL A 107 2.68 -11.39 -21.65
CA VAL A 107 2.50 -12.47 -22.59
C VAL A 107 1.08 -12.40 -23.12
N THR A 108 0.91 -12.65 -24.43
CA THR A 108 -0.40 -12.84 -25.08
C THR A 108 -0.42 -14.21 -25.72
N GLU A 109 -1.43 -15.01 -25.44
CA GLU A 109 -1.64 -16.33 -25.99
C GLU A 109 -2.47 -16.28 -27.28
N GLY A 110 -2.51 -17.39 -28.02
CA GLY A 110 -3.12 -17.46 -29.33
C GLY A 110 -4.64 -17.27 -29.32
N ASP A 111 -5.29 -17.57 -28.21
CA ASP A 111 -6.72 -17.36 -28.00
C ASP A 111 -7.04 -15.95 -27.46
N GLY A 112 -6.00 -15.20 -27.06
CA GLY A 112 -6.08 -13.82 -26.56
C GLY A 112 -5.93 -13.67 -25.06
N ASP A 113 -5.75 -14.76 -24.31
CA ASP A 113 -5.49 -14.72 -22.88
C ASP A 113 -4.17 -14.01 -22.56
N LEU A 114 -4.11 -13.37 -21.41
CA LEU A 114 -3.01 -12.49 -21.01
C LEU A 114 -2.34 -12.99 -19.72
N ALA A 115 -1.02 -12.88 -19.70
CA ALA A 115 -0.25 -12.97 -18.46
C ALA A 115 0.64 -11.73 -18.28
N VAL A 116 0.79 -11.28 -17.02
CA VAL A 116 1.56 -10.08 -16.67
C VAL A 116 2.38 -10.35 -15.41
N THR A 117 3.70 -10.15 -15.50
CA THR A 117 4.61 -10.33 -14.36
C THR A 117 4.62 -9.13 -13.43
N ALA A 118 5.05 -9.34 -12.19
CA ALA A 118 5.55 -8.25 -11.37
C ALA A 118 6.76 -7.59 -12.05
N PRO A 119 6.94 -6.26 -11.94
CA PRO A 119 8.08 -5.58 -12.53
C PRO A 119 9.40 -5.86 -11.79
N VAL A 120 10.51 -5.70 -12.50
CA VAL A 120 11.81 -5.39 -11.89
C VAL A 120 11.99 -3.89 -11.97
N TRP A 121 12.29 -3.28 -10.82
CA TRP A 121 12.60 -1.85 -10.73
C TRP A 121 14.11 -1.64 -10.88
N VAL A 122 14.47 -0.63 -11.68
CA VAL A 122 15.86 -0.23 -11.95
C VAL A 122 16.05 1.17 -11.35
N GLY A 123 16.88 1.26 -10.35
CA GLY A 123 17.15 2.48 -9.61
C GLY A 123 17.71 2.19 -8.24
N GLU A 124 18.08 3.22 -7.50
CA GLU A 124 18.47 3.07 -6.11
C GLU A 124 17.26 2.47 -5.35
N SER A 125 17.45 1.35 -4.66
CA SER A 125 16.45 0.87 -3.72
C SER A 125 16.25 1.96 -2.69
N LEU A 126 15.01 2.48 -2.59
CA LEU A 126 14.70 3.52 -1.63
C LEU A 126 14.89 2.94 -0.22
N LYS A 127 16.03 3.26 0.37
CA LYS A 127 16.38 2.83 1.72
C LYS A 127 15.88 3.79 2.80
N LEU A 128 15.27 4.89 2.37
CA LEU A 128 14.58 5.85 3.23
C LEU A 128 13.35 6.42 2.50
N GLY A 129 12.37 6.93 3.25
CA GLY A 129 11.17 7.49 2.67
C GLY A 129 9.94 7.46 3.59
N ILE A 130 8.75 7.50 2.98
CA ILE A 130 7.46 7.39 3.67
C ILE A 130 6.91 5.98 3.46
N SER A 131 6.80 5.19 4.51
CA SER A 131 6.22 3.84 4.45
C SER A 131 4.68 3.88 4.50
N LYS A 132 4.12 4.72 5.38
CA LYS A 132 2.68 4.76 5.67
C LYS A 132 2.20 6.20 5.88
N ALA A 133 0.96 6.47 5.52
CA ALA A 133 0.22 7.64 5.95
C ALA A 133 -1.23 7.23 6.21
N GLU A 134 -1.77 7.59 7.36
CA GLU A 134 -3.12 7.20 7.76
C GLU A 134 -3.83 8.27 8.56
N CYS A 135 -5.15 8.24 8.50
CA CYS A 135 -6.01 9.07 9.35
C CYS A 135 -6.29 8.32 10.66
N GLY A 136 -6.18 9.01 11.79
CA GLY A 136 -6.44 8.44 13.11
C GLY A 136 -7.92 8.11 13.38
N THR A 137 -8.82 8.38 12.43
CA THR A 137 -10.24 8.01 12.52
C THR A 137 -10.75 7.46 11.20
N SER A 138 -11.55 6.40 11.27
CA SER A 138 -12.26 5.82 10.12
C SER A 138 -13.51 6.61 9.72
N THR A 139 -13.95 7.56 10.54
CA THR A 139 -15.13 8.41 10.30
C THR A 139 -14.78 9.88 10.46
N PRO A 140 -13.94 10.46 9.60
CA PRO A 140 -13.65 11.89 9.65
C PRO A 140 -14.92 12.69 9.36
N VAL A 141 -15.17 13.75 10.12
CA VAL A 141 -16.35 14.60 9.94
C VAL A 141 -15.96 16.08 9.87
N THR A 142 -16.84 16.88 9.30
CA THR A 142 -16.65 18.34 9.24
C THR A 142 -16.59 18.96 10.63
N ASN A 143 -15.69 19.96 10.78
CA ASN A 143 -15.48 20.76 11.98
C ASN A 143 -14.99 19.95 13.21
N GLU A 144 -14.47 18.76 13.02
CA GLU A 144 -13.77 17.98 14.04
C GLU A 144 -12.29 17.83 13.66
N GLU A 145 -11.39 18.08 14.61
CA GLU A 145 -9.95 17.90 14.39
C GLU A 145 -9.66 16.41 14.26
N LEU A 146 -8.92 16.06 13.20
CA LEU A 146 -8.37 14.72 12.99
C LEU A 146 -6.84 14.79 12.95
N THR A 147 -6.22 13.65 13.21
CA THR A 147 -4.76 13.48 13.11
C THR A 147 -4.43 12.65 11.88
N ILE A 148 -3.49 13.13 11.07
CA ILE A 148 -2.86 12.34 10.00
C ILE A 148 -1.48 11.95 10.50
N THR A 149 -1.23 10.66 10.64
CA THR A 149 0.06 10.12 11.05
C THR A 149 0.82 9.69 9.80
N THR A 150 2.04 10.20 9.65
CA THR A 150 2.96 9.84 8.56
C THR A 150 4.15 9.10 9.15
N THR A 151 4.34 7.84 8.75
CA THR A 151 5.44 6.99 9.18
C THR A 151 6.57 7.06 8.17
N PHE A 152 7.70 7.58 8.58
CA PHE A 152 8.95 7.58 7.83
C PHE A 152 9.79 6.37 8.18
N PHE A 153 10.61 5.89 7.25
CA PHE A 153 11.54 4.80 7.48
C PHE A 153 12.93 5.15 6.96
N ASN A 154 13.93 4.60 7.61
CA ASN A 154 15.33 4.64 7.20
C ASN A 154 15.93 3.25 7.42
N SER A 155 16.25 2.54 6.36
CA SER A 155 16.92 1.22 6.39
C SER A 155 18.43 1.32 6.25
N GLU A 156 18.96 2.54 6.11
CA GLU A 156 20.40 2.78 6.05
C GLU A 156 21.06 2.67 7.42
N ALA A 157 22.35 2.40 7.43
CA ALA A 157 23.18 2.40 8.66
C ALA A 157 23.53 3.82 9.16
N LYS A 158 23.10 4.87 8.46
CA LYS A 158 23.35 6.27 8.78
C LYS A 158 22.05 6.99 9.07
N PRO A 159 22.03 7.99 9.96
CA PRO A 159 20.84 8.80 10.21
C PRO A 159 20.55 9.71 9.01
N ALA A 160 19.29 10.12 8.91
CA ALA A 160 18.81 11.13 7.98
C ALA A 160 18.05 12.23 8.76
N THR A 161 17.73 13.34 8.11
CA THR A 161 16.92 14.42 8.69
C THR A 161 15.72 14.70 7.82
N ILE A 162 14.52 14.59 8.38
CA ILE A 162 13.30 15.06 7.72
C ILE A 162 13.27 16.59 7.85
N LYS A 163 13.59 17.31 6.78
CA LYS A 163 13.74 18.78 6.79
C LYS A 163 12.42 19.51 6.73
N SER A 164 11.49 18.99 5.96
CA SER A 164 10.16 19.58 5.84
C SER A 164 9.13 18.54 5.42
N ILE A 165 7.89 18.76 5.84
CA ILE A 165 6.72 17.99 5.43
C ILE A 165 5.64 18.98 5.02
N THR A 166 5.12 18.87 3.81
CA THR A 166 4.03 19.71 3.30
C THR A 166 2.80 18.86 3.06
N TYR A 167 1.67 19.32 3.53
CA TYR A 167 0.36 18.70 3.36
C TYR A 167 -0.48 19.56 2.41
N ALA A 168 -1.05 18.96 1.35
CA ALA A 168 -1.82 19.69 0.35
C ALA A 168 -3.08 18.92 -0.07
N ILE A 169 -4.15 19.65 -0.39
CA ILE A 169 -5.40 19.11 -0.95
C ILE A 169 -5.68 19.83 -2.27
N GLY A 170 -5.77 19.06 -3.37
CA GLY A 170 -6.04 19.63 -4.69
C GLY A 170 -5.00 20.67 -5.15
N GLY A 171 -3.75 20.51 -4.67
CA GLY A 171 -2.64 21.43 -4.96
C GLY A 171 -2.54 22.65 -4.00
N GLU A 172 -3.52 22.85 -3.13
CA GLU A 172 -3.50 23.90 -2.12
C GLU A 172 -2.85 23.39 -0.83
N THR A 173 -1.83 24.08 -0.32
CA THR A 173 -1.15 23.74 0.93
C THR A 173 -2.06 24.01 2.12
N ILE A 174 -2.30 22.97 2.94
CA ILE A 174 -3.09 23.06 4.18
C ILE A 174 -2.24 23.07 5.44
N GLY A 175 -0.94 22.78 5.31
CA GLY A 175 0.03 22.87 6.40
C GLY A 175 1.44 22.52 5.96
N THR A 176 2.41 23.03 6.71
CA THR A 176 3.84 22.72 6.50
C THR A 176 4.49 22.57 7.86
N ASP A 177 5.27 21.52 8.03
CA ASP A 177 6.11 21.29 9.20
C ASP A 177 7.58 21.36 8.78
N THR A 178 8.35 22.23 9.45
CA THR A 178 9.78 22.45 9.24
C THR A 178 10.58 22.24 10.54
N THR A 179 10.03 21.51 11.48
CA THR A 179 10.64 21.24 12.79
C THR A 179 12.02 20.59 12.67
N GLY A 180 12.20 19.74 11.67
CA GLY A 180 13.45 19.00 11.46
C GLY A 180 13.55 17.78 12.39
N TYR A 181 13.10 16.61 11.94
CA TYR A 181 13.14 15.38 12.74
C TYR A 181 14.34 14.53 12.37
N THR A 182 15.04 14.01 13.38
CA THR A 182 16.09 13.02 13.17
C THR A 182 15.45 11.66 12.88
N LEU A 183 15.70 11.12 11.69
CA LEU A 183 15.35 9.76 11.32
C LEU A 183 16.57 8.87 11.53
N ALA A 184 16.63 8.19 12.67
CA ALA A 184 17.80 7.40 13.07
C ALA A 184 18.08 6.27 12.06
N ALA A 185 19.32 5.74 12.08
CA ALA A 185 19.70 4.56 11.29
C ALA A 185 18.81 3.37 11.65
N SER A 186 18.41 2.60 10.64
CA SER A 186 17.59 1.37 10.77
C SER A 186 16.36 1.55 11.66
N SER A 187 15.63 2.66 11.47
CA SER A 187 14.49 3.03 12.33
C SER A 187 13.30 3.57 11.54
N THR A 188 12.20 3.77 12.25
CA THR A 188 11.03 4.50 11.79
C THR A 188 10.77 5.71 12.69
N GLN A 189 10.08 6.72 12.13
CA GLN A 189 9.67 7.93 12.84
C GLN A 189 8.25 8.30 12.41
N ASP A 190 7.36 8.41 13.38
CA ASP A 190 6.01 8.93 13.14
C ASP A 190 5.98 10.46 13.34
N VAL A 191 5.30 11.13 12.43
CA VAL A 191 5.01 12.57 12.53
C VAL A 191 3.51 12.79 12.37
N GLU A 192 2.92 13.53 13.30
CA GLU A 192 1.49 13.82 13.34
C GLU A 192 1.20 15.20 12.79
N PHE A 193 0.18 15.29 11.96
CA PHE A 193 -0.39 16.53 11.47
C PHE A 193 -1.87 16.61 11.85
N LYS A 194 -2.27 17.72 12.50
CA LYS A 194 -3.65 17.97 12.88
C LYS A 194 -4.35 18.79 11.81
N TYR A 195 -5.53 18.34 11.41
CA TYR A 195 -6.32 18.99 10.37
C TYR A 195 -7.81 19.00 10.74
N THR A 196 -8.49 20.11 10.47
CA THR A 196 -9.94 20.22 10.67
C THR A 196 -10.62 20.44 9.32
N PRO A 197 -11.24 19.41 8.74
CA PRO A 197 -11.94 19.55 7.47
C PRO A 197 -13.20 20.39 7.62
N THR A 198 -13.44 21.32 6.69
CA THR A 198 -14.63 22.19 6.70
C THR A 198 -15.70 21.77 5.70
N LYS A 199 -15.40 20.81 4.80
CA LYS A 199 -16.31 20.37 3.74
C LYS A 199 -16.45 18.85 3.75
N ALA A 200 -17.71 18.38 3.71
CA ALA A 200 -18.05 16.98 3.58
C ALA A 200 -17.85 16.53 2.12
N ARG A 201 -16.79 15.78 1.89
CA ARG A 201 -16.46 15.18 0.58
C ARG A 201 -15.31 14.20 0.71
N ILE A 202 -15.14 13.37 -0.28
CA ILE A 202 -13.89 12.62 -0.46
C ILE A 202 -12.79 13.59 -0.88
N MET A 203 -11.66 13.55 -0.19
CA MET A 203 -10.49 14.37 -0.51
C MET A 203 -9.22 13.58 -0.30
N THR A 204 -8.22 13.85 -1.13
CA THR A 204 -6.88 13.27 -0.99
C THR A 204 -5.94 14.32 -0.44
N VAL A 205 -5.33 14.02 0.70
CA VAL A 205 -4.23 14.81 1.26
C VAL A 205 -2.94 14.25 0.70
N ARG A 206 -2.24 15.05 -0.09
CA ARG A 206 -0.89 14.74 -0.56
C ARG A 206 0.12 15.22 0.45
N ILE A 207 0.96 14.32 0.90
CA ILE A 207 2.07 14.57 1.81
C ILE A 207 3.34 14.58 0.98
N THR A 208 4.10 15.66 1.05
CA THR A 208 5.40 15.80 0.38
C THR A 208 6.45 16.07 1.44
N ALA A 209 7.46 15.21 1.55
CA ALA A 209 8.53 15.37 2.52
C ALA A 209 9.88 15.50 1.83
N VAL A 210 10.73 16.39 2.36
CA VAL A 210 12.14 16.51 1.99
C VAL A 210 12.97 15.89 3.10
N ILE A 211 13.75 14.86 2.76
CA ILE A 211 14.65 14.16 3.67
C ILE A 211 16.08 14.37 3.18
N GLU A 212 16.95 14.81 4.07
CA GLU A 212 18.39 15.00 3.80
C GLU A 212 19.20 13.88 4.44
N GLN A 213 20.10 13.30 3.66
CA GLN A 213 21.10 12.34 4.14
C GLN A 213 22.43 12.55 3.41
N ASP A 214 23.54 12.65 4.14
CA ASP A 214 24.88 12.89 3.62
C ASP A 214 24.97 14.15 2.71
N GLY A 215 24.22 15.22 3.02
CA GLY A 215 24.20 16.46 2.27
C GLY A 215 23.39 16.41 0.96
N LYS A 216 22.70 15.30 0.68
CA LYS A 216 21.81 15.13 -0.48
C LYS A 216 20.35 15.14 -0.01
N GLU A 217 19.51 15.91 -0.72
CA GLU A 217 18.08 15.99 -0.45
C GLU A 217 17.31 15.05 -1.38
N TYR A 218 16.34 14.36 -0.79
CA TYR A 218 15.40 13.48 -1.48
C TYR A 218 13.98 13.94 -1.19
N THR A 219 13.12 13.92 -2.21
CA THR A 219 11.71 14.27 -2.05
C THR A 219 10.85 13.04 -2.20
N PHE A 220 10.00 12.80 -1.21
CA PHE A 220 9.04 11.69 -1.17
C PHE A 220 7.62 12.20 -1.10
N THR A 221 6.69 11.47 -1.72
CA THR A 221 5.28 11.77 -1.67
C THR A 221 4.47 10.56 -1.22
N LYS A 222 3.41 10.81 -0.45
CA LYS A 222 2.41 9.82 -0.07
C LYS A 222 1.04 10.46 -0.03
N ASP A 223 0.03 9.75 -0.50
CA ASP A 223 -1.34 10.23 -0.48
C ASP A 223 -2.14 9.48 0.60
N VAL A 224 -3.02 10.19 1.30
CA VAL A 224 -4.03 9.63 2.19
C VAL A 224 -5.40 10.16 1.78
N THR A 225 -6.36 9.25 1.58
CA THR A 225 -7.73 9.61 1.21
C THR A 225 -8.59 9.69 2.45
N LEU A 226 -9.33 10.79 2.58
CA LEU A 226 -10.29 11.06 3.65
C LEU A 226 -11.69 11.09 3.04
N ASP A 227 -12.59 10.24 3.51
CA ASP A 227 -14.02 10.36 3.23
C ASP A 227 -14.68 11.15 4.36
N VAL A 228 -14.71 12.47 4.19
CA VAL A 228 -15.21 13.40 5.22
C VAL A 228 -16.71 13.50 5.14
N LEU A 229 -17.37 13.07 6.21
CA LEU A 229 -18.82 13.08 6.37
C LEU A 229 -19.30 14.43 6.92
N ASP A 230 -20.56 14.77 6.65
CA ASP A 230 -21.25 15.82 7.38
C ASP A 230 -21.49 15.37 8.83
N ALA A 231 -21.02 16.16 9.79
CA ALA A 231 -21.16 15.84 11.21
C ALA A 231 -22.61 15.60 11.65
N SER A 232 -23.58 16.21 10.96
CA SER A 232 -25.01 16.01 11.25
C SER A 232 -25.55 14.64 10.82
N LYS A 233 -24.85 13.95 9.93
CA LYS A 233 -25.22 12.63 9.41
C LYS A 233 -24.58 11.48 10.18
N LEU A 234 -23.57 11.78 11.02
CA LEU A 234 -22.88 10.75 11.77
C LEU A 234 -23.79 10.21 12.88
N VAL A 235 -23.91 8.90 12.91
CA VAL A 235 -24.64 8.16 13.94
C VAL A 235 -23.66 7.59 14.95
N TYR A 236 -23.97 7.67 16.24
CA TYR A 236 -23.15 7.10 17.29
C TYR A 236 -23.79 5.83 17.87
N ILE A 237 -22.96 4.81 18.06
CA ILE A 237 -23.30 3.61 18.83
C ILE A 237 -22.34 3.53 20.01
N GLY A 238 -22.87 3.56 21.22
CA GLY A 238 -22.10 3.35 22.45
C GLY A 238 -21.80 1.87 22.65
N ILE A 239 -20.60 1.54 23.07
CA ILE A 239 -20.22 0.18 23.51
C ILE A 239 -19.88 0.29 24.98
N ASP A 240 -20.66 -0.40 25.82
CA ASP A 240 -20.45 -0.39 27.26
C ASP A 240 -19.11 -1.07 27.62
N ALA A 241 -18.27 -0.34 28.30
CA ALA A 241 -16.99 -0.78 28.87
C ALA A 241 -16.82 -0.24 30.31
N SER A 242 -17.91 0.13 30.95
CA SER A 242 -17.91 0.61 32.35
C SER A 242 -17.51 -0.46 33.36
N HIS A 243 -17.45 -1.71 32.89
CA HIS A 243 -16.95 -2.87 33.61
C HIS A 243 -16.17 -3.76 32.60
N TYR A 244 -15.40 -4.71 33.11
CA TYR A 244 -14.66 -5.64 32.25
C TYR A 244 -15.63 -6.46 31.39
N ASN A 245 -15.33 -6.55 30.10
CA ASN A 245 -15.98 -7.48 29.20
C ASN A 245 -15.04 -7.95 28.08
N GLU A 246 -15.29 -9.15 27.58
CA GLU A 246 -14.49 -9.85 26.58
C GLU A 246 -14.45 -9.14 25.20
N TYR A 247 -15.46 -8.33 24.88
CA TYR A 247 -15.56 -7.65 23.58
C TYR A 247 -14.81 -6.32 23.54
N VAL A 248 -14.37 -5.79 24.68
CA VAL A 248 -13.64 -4.52 24.74
C VAL A 248 -12.17 -4.75 25.07
N ALA A 249 -11.88 -5.62 26.03
CA ALA A 249 -10.52 -5.83 26.55
C ALA A 249 -10.08 -7.31 26.57
N GLY A 250 -10.95 -8.25 26.16
CA GLY A 250 -10.71 -9.68 26.22
C GLY A 250 -10.54 -10.34 24.84
N ASN A 251 -10.92 -11.61 24.77
CA ASN A 251 -10.68 -12.49 23.61
C ASN A 251 -11.46 -12.08 22.35
N TYR A 252 -12.55 -11.31 22.50
CA TYR A 252 -13.41 -10.88 21.37
C TYR A 252 -13.22 -9.42 20.96
N LYS A 253 -12.17 -8.75 21.45
CA LYS A 253 -11.91 -7.33 21.16
C LYS A 253 -11.79 -7.05 19.65
N ASP A 254 -11.20 -7.98 18.89
CA ASP A 254 -11.01 -7.83 17.45
C ASP A 254 -12.34 -7.90 16.69
N SER A 255 -13.31 -8.69 17.18
CA SER A 255 -14.68 -8.74 16.64
C SER A 255 -15.39 -7.40 16.79
N MET A 256 -15.21 -6.71 17.93
CA MET A 256 -15.76 -5.37 18.13
C MET A 256 -15.02 -4.31 17.32
N GLY A 257 -13.71 -4.45 17.12
CA GLY A 257 -12.92 -3.63 16.20
C GLY A 257 -13.45 -3.74 14.76
N ASN A 258 -13.61 -4.96 14.26
CA ASN A 258 -14.16 -5.24 12.93
C ASN A 258 -15.59 -4.69 12.77
N PHE A 259 -16.43 -4.80 13.83
CA PHE A 259 -17.75 -4.18 13.83
C PHE A 259 -17.66 -2.65 13.67
N GLY A 260 -16.72 -2.01 14.37
CA GLY A 260 -16.49 -0.56 14.26
C GLY A 260 -16.08 -0.13 12.86
N GLU A 261 -15.19 -0.89 12.20
CA GLU A 261 -14.76 -0.64 10.84
C GLU A 261 -15.90 -0.79 9.82
N LEU A 262 -16.69 -1.86 9.95
CA LEU A 262 -17.88 -2.07 9.11
C LEU A 262 -18.93 -0.98 9.33
N ALA A 263 -19.17 -0.58 10.58
CA ALA A 263 -20.11 0.48 10.92
C ALA A 263 -19.69 1.84 10.33
N ALA A 264 -18.38 2.12 10.29
CA ALA A 264 -17.84 3.36 9.72
C ALA A 264 -18.24 3.55 8.24
N ALA A 265 -18.29 2.47 7.45
CA ALA A 265 -18.74 2.49 6.05
C ALA A 265 -20.21 2.95 5.89
N TYR A 266 -20.99 2.92 6.96
CA TYR A 266 -22.40 3.36 7.00
C TYR A 266 -22.59 4.67 7.76
N SER A 267 -21.54 5.48 7.92
CA SER A 267 -21.55 6.73 8.70
C SER A 267 -21.93 6.51 10.17
N VAL A 268 -21.50 5.39 10.75
CA VAL A 268 -21.71 5.05 12.15
C VAL A 268 -20.38 5.03 12.88
N ARG A 269 -20.28 5.78 13.97
CA ARG A 269 -19.10 5.80 14.85
C ARG A 269 -19.38 5.01 16.11
N THR A 270 -18.57 4.02 16.42
CA THR A 270 -18.59 3.33 17.70
C THR A 270 -17.79 4.10 18.73
N VAL A 271 -18.32 4.20 19.96
CA VAL A 271 -17.67 4.91 21.07
C VAL A 271 -17.64 3.98 22.28
N THR A 272 -16.45 3.66 22.75
CA THR A 272 -16.27 2.87 23.96
C THR A 272 -16.54 3.73 25.20
N LEU A 273 -17.55 3.39 25.96
CA LEU A 273 -17.99 4.08 27.18
C LEU A 273 -17.35 3.39 28.40
N LYS A 274 -16.29 3.99 28.93
CA LYS A 274 -15.40 3.35 29.92
C LYS A 274 -15.85 3.50 31.35
N THR A 275 -16.78 4.43 31.64
CA THR A 275 -17.29 4.67 33.00
C THR A 275 -18.81 4.69 33.02
N SER A 276 -19.39 4.46 34.22
CA SER A 276 -20.84 4.55 34.41
C SER A 276 -21.38 5.95 34.09
N GLU A 277 -20.60 6.99 34.35
CA GLU A 277 -20.95 8.38 34.04
C GLU A 277 -21.06 8.59 32.55
N GLU A 278 -20.08 8.07 31.76
CA GLU A 278 -20.09 8.13 30.29
C GLU A 278 -21.29 7.37 29.72
N LEU A 279 -21.59 6.18 30.29
CA LEU A 279 -22.75 5.38 29.89
C LEU A 279 -24.08 6.12 30.14
N ILE A 280 -24.25 6.70 31.32
CA ILE A 280 -25.42 7.49 31.66
C ILE A 280 -25.54 8.72 30.77
N ALA A 281 -24.44 9.43 30.52
CA ALA A 281 -24.40 10.58 29.64
C ALA A 281 -24.79 10.21 28.21
N ALA A 282 -24.31 9.06 27.71
CA ALA A 282 -24.67 8.56 26.38
C ALA A 282 -26.14 8.23 26.26
N CYS A 283 -26.77 7.63 27.32
CA CYS A 283 -28.21 7.35 27.35
C CYS A 283 -29.08 8.62 27.23
N GLY A 284 -28.61 9.74 27.76
CA GLY A 284 -29.27 11.04 27.66
C GLY A 284 -28.96 11.85 26.38
N ASN A 285 -28.06 11.38 25.52
CA ASN A 285 -27.58 12.11 24.37
C ASN A 285 -28.19 11.58 23.08
N SER A 286 -28.98 12.39 22.39
CA SER A 286 -29.70 12.03 21.15
C SER A 286 -28.80 11.66 19.96
N LYS A 287 -27.49 11.93 20.03
CA LYS A 287 -26.50 11.48 19.03
C LYS A 287 -26.35 9.96 19.03
N TYR A 288 -26.45 9.31 20.20
CA TYR A 288 -26.40 7.86 20.29
C TYR A 288 -27.74 7.27 19.87
N LYS A 289 -27.73 6.40 18.87
CA LYS A 289 -28.94 5.72 18.39
C LYS A 289 -29.09 4.31 18.97
N ALA A 290 -27.99 3.77 19.48
CA ALA A 290 -27.99 2.50 20.22
C ALA A 290 -26.84 2.49 21.23
N ILE A 291 -27.01 1.68 22.26
CA ILE A 291 -25.94 1.31 23.19
C ILE A 291 -25.88 -0.21 23.23
N ILE A 292 -24.70 -0.76 22.96
CA ILE A 292 -24.44 -2.20 23.05
C ILE A 292 -24.00 -2.48 24.48
N LEU A 293 -24.84 -3.18 25.23
CA LEU A 293 -24.50 -3.73 26.54
C LEU A 293 -23.97 -5.14 26.31
N THR A 294 -22.68 -5.32 26.52
CA THR A 294 -22.09 -6.66 26.46
C THR A 294 -22.23 -7.36 27.79
N ALA A 295 -22.34 -8.68 27.74
CA ALA A 295 -22.48 -9.44 28.99
C ALA A 295 -21.23 -9.24 29.86
N PRO A 296 -21.39 -8.88 31.15
CA PRO A 296 -20.27 -8.87 32.08
C PRO A 296 -19.76 -10.30 32.27
N SER A 297 -18.45 -10.45 32.32
CA SER A 297 -17.79 -11.73 32.58
C SER A 297 -17.67 -11.96 34.08
#